data_b6b1f47255763e999f170dd43ca81b5a
#
_entry.id   b6b1f47255763e999f170dd43ca81b5a
#
_cell.length_a   1.000
_cell.length_b   1.000
_cell.length_c   1.000
_cell.angle_alpha   90.00
_cell.angle_beta   90.00
_cell.angle_gamma   90.00
#
_symmetry.space_group_name_H-M   'P 1'
#
loop_
_entity.id
_entity.type
_entity.pdbx_description
1 polymer ?
#
loop_
_entity_poly.entity_id
_entity_poly.type
_entity_poly.pdbx_seq_one_letter_code
_entity_poly.pdbx_strand_id
1 'polypeptide(L)'
;NQILFKSEYADCIWICWWQGLEQAPELVKVCVNSIKKNAGNHRVIILTDDNYKDYVDIPEWVEEKKNKGIITRTNYSDLLRLSLLAKHGGMWIDSTFFCTQPVLDDYFQWPLWSIKRPDYFHASVASGYFAGYSLCCNEENRFIFMTIRDFFLHYWKNNDTMVDYLMVDYMIVLAQKYDARIKKEFQKIQSNNPECDELYKVMGEPFNQKKWDLMKSETALFKLSWKYQYPIEKLSLIHISEPTRRTPIS
;
A
#
# COMPACT_ATOMS: atom_id res chain seq x y z
N ASN A 1 -8.13 -26.09 -14.40
CA ASN A 1 -9.11 -25.07 -13.97
C ASN A 1 -9.36 -25.30 -12.49
N GLN A 2 -8.59 -24.68 -11.60
CA GLN A 2 -9.03 -24.53 -10.22
C GLN A 2 -10.14 -23.48 -10.24
N ILE A 3 -11.35 -23.86 -9.82
CA ILE A 3 -12.42 -22.92 -9.54
C ILE A 3 -11.93 -22.12 -8.33
N LEU A 4 -11.49 -20.90 -8.56
CA LEU A 4 -11.13 -19.97 -7.50
C LEU A 4 -12.45 -19.51 -6.87
N PHE A 5 -12.76 -19.99 -5.68
CA PHE A 5 -13.93 -19.51 -4.93
C PHE A 5 -13.72 -18.03 -4.60
N LYS A 6 -14.77 -17.22 -4.78
CA LYS A 6 -14.75 -15.82 -4.37
C LYS A 6 -14.48 -15.75 -2.87
N SER A 7 -13.42 -15.09 -2.50
CA SER A 7 -13.12 -14.87 -1.07
C SER A 7 -14.10 -13.86 -0.48
N GLU A 8 -14.54 -14.07 0.76
CA GLU A 8 -15.32 -13.07 1.51
C GLU A 8 -14.54 -11.77 1.77
N TYR A 9 -13.22 -11.79 1.52
CA TYR A 9 -12.30 -10.66 1.67
C TYR A 9 -11.88 -10.04 0.34
N ALA A 10 -12.47 -10.45 -0.80
CA ALA A 10 -12.07 -9.99 -2.13
C ALA A 10 -12.18 -8.46 -2.32
N ASP A 11 -13.07 -7.81 -1.55
CA ASP A 11 -13.33 -6.38 -1.62
C ASP A 11 -12.76 -5.64 -0.38
N CYS A 12 -11.79 -6.21 0.32
CA CYS A 12 -11.20 -5.60 1.51
C CYS A 12 -9.97 -4.73 1.18
N ILE A 13 -9.77 -3.72 2.00
CA ILE A 13 -8.55 -2.90 2.02
C ILE A 13 -7.69 -3.37 3.18
N TRP A 14 -6.48 -3.86 2.88
CA TRP A 14 -5.51 -4.38 3.82
C TRP A 14 -4.51 -3.30 4.20
N ILE A 15 -4.39 -3.00 5.48
CA ILE A 15 -3.40 -2.08 6.03
C ILE A 15 -2.67 -2.80 7.15
N CYS A 16 -1.34 -2.74 7.18
CA CYS A 16 -0.56 -3.37 8.24
C CYS A 16 0.09 -2.32 9.15
N TRP A 17 -0.14 -2.47 10.46
CA TRP A 17 0.62 -1.82 11.50
C TRP A 17 0.79 -2.81 12.65
N TRP A 18 1.94 -3.44 12.73
CA TRP A 18 2.22 -4.61 13.55
C TRP A 18 1.82 -4.47 15.02
N GLN A 19 2.04 -3.30 15.61
CA GLN A 19 1.78 -3.01 17.02
C GLN A 19 0.32 -2.62 17.33
N GLY A 20 -0.54 -2.57 16.31
CA GLY A 20 -1.90 -2.04 16.42
C GLY A 20 -1.95 -0.51 16.40
N LEU A 21 -3.09 0.04 15.99
CA LEU A 21 -3.26 1.49 15.79
C LEU A 21 -3.18 2.30 17.09
N GLU A 22 -3.49 1.71 18.22
CA GLU A 22 -3.40 2.38 19.53
C GLU A 22 -1.98 2.89 19.80
N GLN A 23 -0.99 2.10 19.41
CA GLN A 23 0.43 2.41 19.59
C GLN A 23 1.06 3.11 18.35
N ALA A 24 0.26 3.39 17.33
CA ALA A 24 0.76 4.00 16.12
C ALA A 24 1.06 5.50 16.32
N PRO A 25 2.08 6.05 15.64
CA PRO A 25 2.29 7.48 15.56
C PRO A 25 1.03 8.20 15.05
N GLU A 26 0.83 9.45 15.48
CA GLU A 26 -0.34 10.24 15.10
C GLU A 26 -0.52 10.34 13.58
N LEU A 27 0.57 10.54 12.84
CA LEU A 27 0.54 10.56 11.38
C LEU A 27 -0.08 9.28 10.80
N VAL A 28 0.27 8.12 11.34
CA VAL A 28 -0.27 6.82 10.88
C VAL A 28 -1.76 6.74 11.19
N LYS A 29 -2.20 7.17 12.37
CA LYS A 29 -3.62 7.22 12.74
C LYS A 29 -4.42 8.11 11.79
N VAL A 30 -3.90 9.31 11.49
CA VAL A 30 -4.52 10.25 10.54
C VAL A 30 -4.62 9.63 9.14
N CYS A 31 -3.54 9.01 8.65
CA CYS A 31 -3.53 8.33 7.36
C CYS A 31 -4.58 7.21 7.30
N VAL A 32 -4.56 6.30 8.26
CA VAL A 32 -5.52 5.18 8.31
C VAL A 32 -6.96 5.68 8.43
N ASN A 33 -7.23 6.71 9.23
CA ASN A 33 -8.55 7.31 9.34
C ASN A 33 -9.00 7.95 8.03
N SER A 34 -8.09 8.58 7.27
CA SER A 34 -8.40 9.10 5.95
C SER A 34 -8.78 8.01 4.94
N ILE A 35 -8.10 6.86 4.98
CA ILE A 35 -8.47 5.69 4.18
C ILE A 35 -9.86 5.19 4.58
N LYS A 36 -10.11 4.98 5.89
CA LYS A 36 -11.42 4.53 6.39
C LYS A 36 -12.57 5.46 5.96
N LYS A 37 -12.33 6.77 6.01
CA LYS A 37 -13.32 7.79 5.59
C LYS A 37 -13.66 7.71 4.10
N ASN A 38 -12.70 7.34 3.27
CA ASN A 38 -12.81 7.32 1.82
C ASN A 38 -12.91 5.89 1.24
N ALA A 39 -13.08 4.88 2.08
CA ALA A 39 -13.13 3.48 1.67
C ALA A 39 -14.45 3.07 1.00
N GLY A 40 -15.47 3.94 0.97
CA GLY A 40 -16.78 3.59 0.43
C GLY A 40 -17.40 2.41 1.19
N ASN A 41 -17.80 1.38 0.45
CA ASN A 41 -18.35 0.14 1.03
C ASN A 41 -17.29 -0.92 1.35
N HIS A 42 -16.01 -0.64 1.09
CA HIS A 42 -14.94 -1.58 1.33
C HIS A 42 -14.55 -1.67 2.81
N ARG A 43 -14.47 -2.89 3.32
CA ARG A 43 -14.02 -3.14 4.68
C ARG A 43 -12.52 -2.90 4.80
N VAL A 44 -12.11 -2.01 5.69
CA VAL A 44 -10.70 -1.76 6.02
C VAL A 44 -10.27 -2.68 7.16
N ILE A 45 -9.32 -3.55 6.90
CA ILE A 45 -8.77 -4.50 7.86
C ILE A 45 -7.37 -4.05 8.27
N ILE A 46 -7.20 -3.83 9.57
CA ILE A 46 -5.91 -3.48 10.16
C ILE A 46 -5.23 -4.76 10.63
N LEU A 47 -4.13 -5.09 9.99
CA LEU A 47 -3.33 -6.26 10.32
C LEU A 47 -2.30 -5.90 11.38
N THR A 48 -2.18 -6.79 12.35
CA THR A 48 -1.28 -6.68 13.52
C THR A 48 -0.55 -8.00 13.75
N ASP A 49 0.42 -8.02 14.66
CA ASP A 49 1.08 -9.26 15.10
C ASP A 49 0.07 -10.29 15.65
N ASP A 50 -1.08 -9.84 16.18
CA ASP A 50 -2.06 -10.71 16.84
C ASP A 50 -3.05 -11.35 15.87
N ASN A 51 -3.35 -10.72 14.71
CA ASN A 51 -4.48 -11.13 13.87
C ASN A 51 -4.13 -11.52 12.43
N TYR A 52 -2.93 -11.26 11.93
CA TYR A 52 -2.62 -11.53 10.51
C TYR A 52 -2.79 -13.01 10.12
N LYS A 53 -2.60 -13.93 11.07
CA LYS A 53 -2.77 -15.37 10.87
C LYS A 53 -4.21 -15.81 10.63
N ASP A 54 -5.18 -14.99 11.01
CA ASP A 54 -6.59 -15.26 10.74
C ASP A 54 -6.91 -15.15 9.23
N TYR A 55 -6.06 -14.46 8.48
CA TYR A 55 -6.27 -14.17 7.06
C TYR A 55 -5.36 -14.97 6.13
N VAL A 56 -4.14 -15.28 6.54
CA VAL A 56 -3.15 -15.97 5.69
C VAL A 56 -2.40 -17.06 6.43
N ASP A 57 -2.05 -18.10 5.68
CA ASP A 57 -1.17 -19.15 6.14
C ASP A 57 0.26 -18.85 5.64
N ILE A 58 1.15 -18.51 6.55
CA ILE A 58 2.57 -18.30 6.26
C ILE A 58 3.33 -19.57 6.66
N PRO A 59 4.21 -20.11 5.79
CA PRO A 59 4.97 -21.33 6.12
C PRO A 59 5.80 -21.16 7.39
N GLU A 60 5.84 -22.19 8.24
CA GLU A 60 6.53 -22.18 9.53
C GLU A 60 8.02 -21.79 9.42
N TRP A 61 8.70 -22.29 8.38
CA TRP A 61 10.11 -21.93 8.14
C TRP A 61 10.31 -20.42 7.88
N VAL A 62 9.30 -19.71 7.36
CA VAL A 62 9.34 -18.24 7.19
C VAL A 62 9.25 -17.57 8.55
N GLU A 63 8.34 -18.05 9.41
CA GLU A 63 8.21 -17.56 10.79
C GLU A 63 9.52 -17.74 11.56
N GLU A 64 10.15 -18.90 11.41
CA GLU A 64 11.46 -19.17 12.01
C GLU A 64 12.53 -18.17 11.52
N LYS A 65 12.61 -17.92 10.21
CA LYS A 65 13.56 -16.96 9.64
C LYS A 65 13.28 -15.53 10.11
N LYS A 66 12.00 -15.14 10.25
CA LYS A 66 11.60 -13.86 10.84
C LYS A 66 12.07 -13.77 12.28
N ASN A 67 11.82 -14.80 13.09
CA ASN A 67 12.18 -14.81 14.51
C ASN A 67 13.71 -14.82 14.73
N LYS A 68 14.48 -15.38 13.82
CA LYS A 68 15.95 -15.32 13.78
C LYS A 68 16.48 -13.98 13.25
N GLY A 69 15.62 -13.05 12.82
CA GLY A 69 16.03 -11.77 12.24
C GLY A 69 16.60 -11.84 10.81
N ILE A 70 16.52 -13.03 10.15
CA ILE A 70 16.95 -13.24 8.77
C ILE A 70 16.00 -12.49 7.82
N ILE A 71 14.69 -12.67 8.00
CA ILE A 71 13.66 -11.90 7.29
C ILE A 71 13.27 -10.71 8.15
N THR A 72 13.57 -9.51 7.68
CA THR A 72 13.22 -8.28 8.38
C THR A 72 11.71 -8.07 8.42
N ARG A 73 11.21 -7.25 9.36
CA ARG A 73 9.78 -6.90 9.39
C ARG A 73 9.28 -6.28 8.09
N THR A 74 10.12 -5.53 7.40
CA THR A 74 9.77 -4.96 6.08
C THR A 74 9.54 -6.05 5.06
N ASN A 75 10.49 -6.96 4.88
CA ASN A 75 10.34 -8.05 3.92
C ASN A 75 9.23 -9.04 4.32
N TYR A 76 8.99 -9.19 5.62
CA TYR A 76 7.85 -9.98 6.09
C TYR A 76 6.52 -9.30 5.75
N SER A 77 6.43 -7.97 5.83
CA SER A 77 5.26 -7.22 5.35
C SER A 77 5.06 -7.35 3.85
N ASP A 78 6.15 -7.42 3.07
CA ASP A 78 6.07 -7.66 1.63
C ASP A 78 5.51 -9.04 1.33
N LEU A 79 5.95 -10.07 2.06
CA LEU A 79 5.41 -11.42 1.91
C LEU A 79 3.95 -11.51 2.37
N LEU A 80 3.59 -10.84 3.47
CA LEU A 80 2.22 -10.76 3.96
C LEU A 80 1.29 -10.14 2.90
N ARG A 81 1.68 -9.00 2.34
CA ARG A 81 1.00 -8.31 1.23
C ARG A 81 0.73 -9.25 0.06
N LEU A 82 1.77 -9.90 -0.42
CA LEU A 82 1.68 -10.83 -1.55
C LEU A 82 0.78 -12.02 -1.23
N SER A 83 0.84 -12.55 -0.01
CA SER A 83 0.03 -13.69 0.44
C SER A 83 -1.45 -13.36 0.55
N LEU A 84 -1.78 -12.17 1.07
CA LEU A 84 -3.16 -11.67 1.15
C LEU A 84 -3.77 -11.48 -0.25
N LEU A 85 -3.07 -10.78 -1.13
CA LEU A 85 -3.52 -10.55 -2.50
C LEU A 85 -3.62 -11.85 -3.30
N ALA A 86 -2.72 -12.80 -3.08
CA ALA A 86 -2.78 -14.13 -3.68
C ALA A 86 -3.98 -14.97 -3.20
N LYS A 87 -4.30 -14.92 -1.90
CA LYS A 87 -5.38 -15.71 -1.29
C LYS A 87 -6.74 -15.08 -1.50
N HIS A 88 -6.85 -13.77 -1.37
CA HIS A 88 -8.12 -13.06 -1.30
C HIS A 88 -8.33 -12.06 -2.44
N GLY A 89 -7.28 -11.46 -2.97
CA GLY A 89 -7.41 -10.25 -3.77
C GLY A 89 -7.61 -9.02 -2.87
N GLY A 90 -8.36 -8.05 -3.37
CA GLY A 90 -8.58 -6.79 -2.66
C GLY A 90 -7.44 -5.81 -2.86
N MET A 91 -7.31 -4.84 -1.96
CA MET A 91 -6.32 -3.78 -2.04
C MET A 91 -5.38 -3.82 -0.85
N TRP A 92 -4.07 -3.86 -1.10
CA TRP A 92 -3.07 -3.50 -0.10
C TRP A 92 -2.71 -2.03 -0.27
N ILE A 93 -2.69 -1.32 0.84
CA ILE A 93 -2.21 0.05 0.91
C ILE A 93 -1.40 0.25 2.20
N ASP A 94 -0.21 0.82 2.10
CA ASP A 94 0.61 1.09 3.28
C ASP A 94 -0.07 2.05 4.25
N SER A 95 0.15 1.86 5.54
CA SER A 95 -0.45 2.63 6.64
C SER A 95 -0.11 4.13 6.67
N THR A 96 0.80 4.57 5.81
CA THR A 96 1.22 5.97 5.69
C THR A 96 0.63 6.68 4.47
N PHE A 97 -0.39 6.11 3.84
CA PHE A 97 -1.13 6.80 2.80
C PHE A 97 -2.22 7.69 3.37
N PHE A 98 -2.21 8.95 2.95
CA PHE A 98 -3.26 9.90 3.21
C PHE A 98 -4.18 9.99 1.98
N CYS A 99 -5.45 9.64 2.17
CA CYS A 99 -6.47 9.64 1.12
C CYS A 99 -7.36 10.89 1.24
N THR A 100 -7.49 11.64 0.16
CA THR A 100 -8.20 12.93 0.15
C THR A 100 -9.59 12.87 -0.46
N GLN A 101 -9.92 11.82 -1.18
CA GLN A 101 -11.14 11.71 -1.99
C GLN A 101 -11.67 10.27 -1.98
N PRO A 102 -12.99 10.05 -2.19
CA PRO A 102 -13.62 8.73 -2.19
C PRO A 102 -13.40 8.00 -3.53
N VAL A 103 -12.13 7.82 -3.94
CA VAL A 103 -11.76 7.19 -5.23
C VAL A 103 -11.38 5.72 -5.09
N LEU A 104 -11.40 5.18 -3.87
CA LEU A 104 -10.96 3.80 -3.67
C LEU A 104 -11.89 2.80 -4.36
N ASP A 105 -13.21 3.07 -4.40
CA ASP A 105 -14.17 2.26 -5.17
C ASP A 105 -13.79 2.17 -6.66
N ASP A 106 -13.30 3.27 -7.25
CA ASP A 106 -12.90 3.32 -8.66
C ASP A 106 -11.69 2.41 -8.91
N TYR A 107 -10.75 2.33 -7.96
CA TYR A 107 -9.58 1.48 -8.08
C TYR A 107 -9.91 -0.01 -8.02
N PHE A 108 -10.97 -0.40 -7.32
CA PHE A 108 -11.47 -1.78 -7.31
C PHE A 108 -12.16 -2.20 -8.61
N GLN A 109 -12.55 -1.26 -9.47
CA GLN A 109 -13.13 -1.58 -10.79
C GLN A 109 -12.06 -2.09 -11.77
N TRP A 110 -10.78 -1.85 -11.49
CA TRP A 110 -9.70 -2.33 -12.34
C TRP A 110 -9.33 -3.79 -12.01
N PRO A 111 -9.09 -4.62 -13.03
CA PRO A 111 -8.61 -6.00 -12.81
C PRO A 111 -7.31 -6.07 -12.01
N LEU A 112 -6.41 -5.11 -12.27
CA LEU A 112 -5.18 -4.85 -11.53
C LEU A 112 -4.97 -3.34 -11.43
N TRP A 113 -4.66 -2.85 -10.23
CA TRP A 113 -4.34 -1.45 -10.03
C TRP A 113 -3.10 -1.28 -9.12
N SER A 114 -2.37 -0.24 -9.40
CA SER A 114 -1.26 0.28 -8.59
C SER A 114 -1.06 1.75 -8.91
N ILE A 115 -0.39 2.50 -8.03
CA ILE A 115 0.09 3.83 -8.38
C ILE A 115 1.08 3.71 -9.54
N LYS A 116 0.88 4.53 -10.58
CA LYS A 116 1.71 4.55 -11.79
C LYS A 116 2.02 5.98 -12.20
N ARG A 117 3.30 6.31 -12.16
CA ARG A 117 3.84 7.66 -12.41
C ARG A 117 5.15 7.57 -13.20
N PRO A 118 5.13 7.14 -14.48
CA PRO A 118 6.34 6.89 -15.25
C PRO A 118 7.17 8.16 -15.51
N ASP A 119 6.51 9.33 -15.50
CA ASP A 119 7.16 10.63 -15.74
C ASP A 119 7.82 11.22 -14.47
N TYR A 120 7.58 10.63 -13.31
CA TYR A 120 8.25 11.00 -12.06
C TYR A 120 9.58 10.25 -11.93
N PHE A 121 10.62 10.95 -11.46
CA PHE A 121 11.92 10.30 -11.24
C PHE A 121 11.84 9.24 -10.15
N HIS A 122 12.23 8.02 -10.48
CA HIS A 122 12.29 6.89 -9.57
C HIS A 122 13.65 6.24 -9.57
N ALA A 123 14.24 6.08 -8.37
CA ALA A 123 15.48 5.32 -8.20
C ALA A 123 15.26 3.81 -8.17
N SER A 124 13.98 3.34 -8.06
CA SER A 124 13.67 1.91 -7.98
C SER A 124 13.60 1.25 -9.35
N VAL A 125 13.75 -0.07 -9.38
CA VAL A 125 13.60 -0.91 -10.57
C VAL A 125 12.20 -0.81 -11.19
N ALA A 126 11.19 -0.42 -10.40
CA ALA A 126 9.82 -0.19 -10.85
C ALA A 126 9.70 0.99 -11.82
N SER A 127 10.65 1.95 -11.79
CA SER A 127 10.69 3.14 -12.67
C SER A 127 9.34 3.85 -12.81
N GLY A 128 8.54 3.88 -11.72
CA GLY A 128 7.21 4.51 -11.67
C GLY A 128 6.09 3.76 -12.39
N TYR A 129 6.35 2.59 -12.98
CA TYR A 129 5.30 1.81 -13.66
C TYR A 129 4.37 1.08 -12.71
N PHE A 130 4.75 0.90 -11.47
CA PHE A 130 3.94 0.39 -10.37
C PHE A 130 4.56 0.81 -9.03
N ALA A 131 3.83 0.58 -7.94
CA ALA A 131 4.31 0.84 -6.59
C ALA A 131 3.98 -0.35 -5.68
N GLY A 132 5.01 -1.07 -5.21
CA GLY A 132 4.83 -2.24 -4.34
C GLY A 132 4.07 -1.96 -3.05
N TYR A 133 3.98 -0.71 -2.63
CA TYR A 133 3.27 -0.24 -1.43
C TYR A 133 1.78 0.07 -1.64
N SER A 134 1.26 -0.05 -2.88
CA SER A 134 -0.17 0.13 -3.22
C SER A 134 -0.53 -0.77 -4.39
N LEU A 135 -1.23 -1.85 -4.11
CA LEU A 135 -1.55 -2.91 -5.06
C LEU A 135 -3.00 -3.34 -4.85
N CYS A 136 -3.77 -3.43 -5.94
CA CYS A 136 -5.13 -3.96 -5.89
C CYS A 136 -5.33 -4.97 -7.03
N CYS A 137 -6.03 -6.05 -6.77
CA CYS A 137 -6.43 -6.99 -7.81
C CYS A 137 -7.81 -7.60 -7.53
N ASN A 138 -8.51 -7.89 -8.63
CA ASN A 138 -9.70 -8.71 -8.60
C ASN A 138 -9.34 -10.20 -8.47
N GLU A 139 -10.38 -11.04 -8.38
CA GLU A 139 -10.23 -12.49 -8.20
C GLU A 139 -9.45 -13.15 -9.35
N GLU A 140 -9.71 -12.77 -10.59
CA GLU A 140 -9.06 -13.35 -11.77
C GLU A 140 -7.56 -13.10 -11.81
N ASN A 141 -7.11 -11.97 -11.27
CA ASN A 141 -5.70 -11.55 -11.27
C ASN A 141 -4.93 -11.93 -10.01
N ARG A 142 -5.52 -12.67 -9.08
CA ARG A 142 -4.80 -13.23 -7.92
C ARG A 142 -3.60 -14.09 -8.31
N PHE A 143 -3.64 -14.75 -9.49
CA PHE A 143 -2.53 -15.55 -9.98
C PHE A 143 -1.23 -14.75 -10.11
N ILE A 144 -1.31 -13.44 -10.37
CA ILE A 144 -0.17 -12.53 -10.43
C ILE A 144 0.55 -12.54 -9.09
N PHE A 145 -0.19 -12.33 -8.01
CA PHE A 145 0.38 -12.29 -6.66
C PHE A 145 0.77 -13.67 -6.13
N MET A 146 0.10 -14.72 -6.58
CA MET A 146 0.55 -16.10 -6.33
C MET A 146 1.95 -16.33 -6.92
N THR A 147 2.16 -15.93 -8.18
CA THR A 147 3.45 -16.07 -8.86
C THR A 147 4.54 -15.25 -8.18
N ILE A 148 4.27 -13.98 -7.86
CA ILE A 148 5.24 -13.09 -7.21
C ILE A 148 5.58 -13.60 -5.81
N ARG A 149 4.58 -14.02 -5.03
CA ARG A 149 4.76 -14.63 -3.71
C ARG A 149 5.64 -15.87 -3.78
N ASP A 150 5.41 -16.74 -4.76
CA ASP A 150 6.14 -17.99 -4.90
C ASP A 150 7.62 -17.74 -5.26
N PHE A 151 7.91 -16.70 -6.07
CA PHE A 151 9.29 -16.24 -6.29
C PHE A 151 9.93 -15.75 -4.99
N PHE A 152 9.21 -14.97 -4.20
CA PHE A 152 9.68 -14.44 -2.93
C PHE A 152 9.94 -15.56 -1.92
N LEU A 153 9.03 -16.52 -1.82
CA LEU A 153 9.19 -17.71 -0.98
C LEU A 153 10.37 -18.58 -1.44
N HIS A 154 10.51 -18.79 -2.76
CA HIS A 154 11.62 -19.57 -3.31
C HIS A 154 12.97 -18.92 -2.97
N TYR A 155 13.05 -17.60 -3.11
CA TYR A 155 14.26 -16.87 -2.73
C TYR A 155 14.61 -17.09 -1.25
N TRP A 156 13.67 -16.82 -0.34
CA TRP A 156 13.90 -16.94 1.10
C TRP A 156 14.08 -18.36 1.59
N LYS A 157 13.60 -19.36 0.85
CA LYS A 157 13.87 -20.77 1.17
C LYS A 157 15.34 -21.11 0.99
N ASN A 158 16.00 -20.49 0.02
CA ASN A 158 17.36 -20.84 -0.39
C ASN A 158 18.41 -19.81 0.05
N ASN A 159 18.02 -18.68 0.63
CA ASN A 159 18.92 -17.60 1.01
C ASN A 159 18.59 -17.06 2.41
N ASP A 160 19.62 -16.60 3.11
CA ASP A 160 19.51 -15.99 4.44
C ASP A 160 19.88 -14.49 4.45
N THR A 161 20.18 -13.93 3.29
CA THR A 161 20.55 -12.52 3.13
C THR A 161 19.61 -11.82 2.18
N MET A 162 19.26 -10.60 2.49
CA MET A 162 18.46 -9.73 1.62
C MET A 162 19.35 -9.16 0.52
N VAL A 163 18.93 -9.27 -0.74
CA VAL A 163 19.65 -8.68 -1.89
C VAL A 163 19.50 -7.17 -1.91
N ASP A 164 18.27 -6.69 -1.70
CA ASP A 164 17.94 -5.26 -1.77
C ASP A 164 16.73 -4.96 -0.88
N TYR A 165 16.64 -3.73 -0.39
CA TYR A 165 15.50 -3.26 0.40
C TYR A 165 14.18 -3.31 -0.40
N LEU A 166 14.24 -3.06 -1.72
CA LEU A 166 13.10 -3.07 -2.63
C LEU A 166 12.90 -4.45 -3.31
N MET A 167 13.24 -5.53 -2.63
CA MET A 167 13.21 -6.87 -3.19
C MET A 167 11.84 -7.25 -3.77
N VAL A 168 10.74 -6.76 -3.21
CA VAL A 168 9.39 -6.97 -3.76
C VAL A 168 9.25 -6.40 -5.18
N ASP A 169 9.82 -5.24 -5.45
CA ASP A 169 9.77 -4.62 -6.77
C ASP A 169 10.54 -5.45 -7.81
N TYR A 170 11.69 -6.01 -7.43
CA TYR A 170 12.43 -6.93 -8.29
C TYR A 170 11.62 -8.20 -8.61
N MET A 171 10.90 -8.76 -7.64
CA MET A 171 10.06 -9.94 -7.87
C MET A 171 8.88 -9.62 -8.81
N ILE A 172 8.29 -8.43 -8.69
CA ILE A 172 7.26 -7.97 -9.63
C ILE A 172 7.83 -7.82 -11.04
N VAL A 173 9.01 -7.22 -11.20
CA VAL A 173 9.67 -7.08 -12.51
C VAL A 173 10.03 -8.44 -13.09
N LEU A 174 10.53 -9.37 -12.29
CA LEU A 174 10.84 -10.73 -12.73
C LEU A 174 9.57 -11.45 -13.20
N ALA A 175 8.47 -11.36 -12.45
CA ALA A 175 7.19 -11.94 -12.86
C ALA A 175 6.72 -11.40 -14.22
N GLN A 176 6.81 -10.09 -14.45
CA GLN A 176 6.49 -9.48 -15.73
C GLN A 176 7.45 -9.92 -16.86
N LYS A 177 8.72 -10.17 -16.54
CA LYS A 177 9.71 -10.62 -17.52
C LYS A 177 9.44 -12.04 -18.00
N TYR A 178 9.01 -12.92 -17.11
CA TYR A 178 8.87 -14.34 -17.40
C TYR A 178 7.43 -14.79 -17.70
N ASP A 179 6.40 -13.98 -17.39
CA ASP A 179 5.01 -14.25 -17.75
C ASP A 179 4.39 -13.07 -18.50
N ALA A 180 4.15 -13.27 -19.80
CA ALA A 180 3.56 -12.26 -20.68
C ALA A 180 2.14 -11.83 -20.25
N ARG A 181 1.38 -12.71 -19.57
CA ARG A 181 0.05 -12.40 -19.05
C ARG A 181 0.18 -11.35 -17.94
N ILE A 182 1.11 -11.56 -16.99
CA ILE A 182 1.38 -10.61 -15.90
C ILE A 182 1.84 -9.27 -16.48
N LYS A 183 2.78 -9.28 -17.42
CA LYS A 183 3.24 -8.07 -18.10
C LYS A 183 2.09 -7.29 -18.72
N LYS A 184 1.18 -7.99 -19.41
CA LYS A 184 0.03 -7.38 -20.08
C LYS A 184 -0.91 -6.69 -19.07
N GLU A 185 -1.15 -7.29 -17.90
CA GLU A 185 -2.01 -6.69 -16.88
C GLU A 185 -1.37 -5.41 -16.29
N PHE A 186 -0.08 -5.42 -15.95
CA PHE A 186 0.62 -4.21 -15.49
C PHE A 186 0.64 -3.10 -16.56
N GLN A 187 0.72 -3.44 -17.85
CA GLN A 187 0.69 -2.47 -18.94
C GLN A 187 -0.65 -1.74 -19.05
N LYS A 188 -1.76 -2.38 -18.67
CA LYS A 188 -3.11 -1.78 -18.70
C LYS A 188 -3.31 -0.70 -17.63
N ILE A 189 -2.53 -0.72 -16.55
CA ILE A 189 -2.65 0.29 -15.50
C ILE A 189 -2.39 1.67 -16.11
N GLN A 190 -3.32 2.60 -15.91
CA GLN A 190 -3.18 3.98 -16.36
C GLN A 190 -2.36 4.81 -15.37
N SER A 191 -1.68 5.86 -15.83
CA SER A 191 -1.00 6.82 -14.97
C SER A 191 -2.00 7.48 -14.02
N ASN A 192 -1.63 7.57 -12.75
CA ASN A 192 -2.51 8.10 -11.69
C ASN A 192 -1.67 8.64 -10.54
N ASN A 193 -2.29 9.50 -9.72
CA ASN A 193 -1.69 10.08 -8.51
C ASN A 193 -0.28 10.68 -8.78
N PRO A 194 -0.15 11.62 -9.74
CA PRO A 194 1.15 12.15 -10.17
C PRO A 194 1.95 12.78 -9.03
N GLU A 195 1.28 13.44 -8.08
CA GLU A 195 1.93 14.12 -6.95
C GLU A 195 1.93 13.30 -5.65
N CYS A 196 1.86 11.96 -5.76
CA CYS A 196 1.79 11.06 -4.60
C CYS A 196 2.87 11.34 -3.54
N ASP A 197 4.09 11.70 -3.94
CA ASP A 197 5.23 11.95 -3.03
C ASP A 197 5.49 13.46 -2.79
N GLU A 198 4.56 14.35 -3.15
CA GLU A 198 4.80 15.79 -3.02
C GLU A 198 4.31 16.37 -1.68
N LEU A 199 3.24 15.81 -1.10
CA LEU A 199 2.66 16.35 0.12
C LEU A 199 3.65 16.42 1.29
N TYR A 200 4.45 15.37 1.50
CA TYR A 200 5.40 15.36 2.61
C TYR A 200 6.45 16.49 2.54
N LYS A 201 6.78 16.96 1.34
CA LYS A 201 7.77 18.02 1.12
C LYS A 201 7.28 19.39 1.62
N VAL A 202 5.96 19.59 1.62
CA VAL A 202 5.32 20.85 1.97
C VAL A 202 4.65 20.86 3.34
N MET A 203 4.64 19.72 4.04
CA MET A 203 3.99 19.61 5.35
C MET A 203 4.55 20.53 6.44
N GLY A 204 5.79 21.00 6.28
CA GLY A 204 6.43 21.97 7.17
C GLY A 204 6.12 23.44 6.83
N GLU A 205 5.44 23.72 5.72
CA GLU A 205 5.08 25.05 5.26
C GLU A 205 3.75 25.52 5.88
N PRO A 206 3.49 26.83 5.97
CA PRO A 206 2.17 27.33 6.28
C PRO A 206 1.13 26.83 5.28
N PHE A 207 -0.07 26.49 5.77
CA PHE A 207 -1.13 25.97 4.91
C PHE A 207 -1.53 26.98 3.83
N ASN A 208 -1.59 26.52 2.57
CA ASN A 208 -2.02 27.29 1.42
C ASN A 208 -3.13 26.56 0.66
N GLN A 209 -4.34 27.12 0.72
CA GLN A 209 -5.53 26.49 0.12
C GLN A 209 -5.39 26.27 -1.39
N LYS A 210 -4.84 27.25 -2.15
CA LYS A 210 -4.67 27.11 -3.60
C LYS A 210 -3.71 25.99 -3.95
N LYS A 211 -2.57 25.92 -3.24
CA LYS A 211 -1.57 24.85 -3.42
C LYS A 211 -2.20 23.49 -3.12
N TRP A 212 -2.95 23.40 -2.03
CA TRP A 212 -3.65 22.20 -1.64
C TRP A 212 -4.70 21.75 -2.67
N ASP A 213 -5.53 22.68 -3.17
CA ASP A 213 -6.55 22.37 -4.17
C ASP A 213 -5.91 21.90 -5.50
N LEU A 214 -4.78 22.47 -5.88
CA LEU A 214 -4.03 22.04 -7.04
C LEU A 214 -3.46 20.63 -6.85
N MET A 215 -2.82 20.34 -5.72
CA MET A 215 -2.23 19.03 -5.44
C MET A 215 -3.28 17.92 -5.46
N LYS A 216 -4.45 18.13 -4.85
CA LYS A 216 -5.51 17.12 -4.79
C LYS A 216 -6.37 17.02 -6.06
N SER A 217 -6.20 17.90 -7.05
CA SER A 217 -7.01 17.89 -8.29
C SER A 217 -6.76 16.62 -9.12
N GLU A 218 -5.53 16.12 -9.12
CA GLU A 218 -5.12 14.91 -9.88
C GLU A 218 -4.55 13.80 -9.00
N THR A 219 -4.41 14.06 -7.68
CA THR A 219 -3.84 13.12 -6.73
C THR A 219 -4.76 12.93 -5.54
N ALA A 220 -5.25 11.72 -5.37
CA ALA A 220 -6.09 11.34 -4.25
C ALA A 220 -5.31 10.65 -3.11
N LEU A 221 -4.20 10.01 -3.43
CA LEU A 221 -3.37 9.24 -2.51
C LEU A 221 -1.99 9.85 -2.39
N PHE A 222 -1.65 10.29 -1.19
CA PHE A 222 -0.33 10.85 -0.86
C PHE A 222 0.43 9.90 0.05
N LYS A 223 1.65 9.52 -0.35
CA LYS A 223 2.56 8.70 0.45
C LYS A 223 3.31 9.60 1.42
N LEU A 224 3.14 9.33 2.72
CA LEU A 224 3.81 10.05 3.79
C LEU A 224 4.84 9.17 4.49
N SER A 225 5.59 9.73 5.42
CA SER A 225 6.53 8.97 6.24
C SER A 225 6.46 9.44 7.69
N TRP A 226 6.19 8.52 8.60
CA TRP A 226 6.21 8.77 10.04
C TRP A 226 7.62 8.97 10.60
N LYS A 227 8.65 8.65 9.82
CA LYS A 227 10.06 8.81 10.21
C LYS A 227 10.54 10.26 10.11
N TYR A 228 9.81 11.11 9.38
CA TYR A 228 10.11 12.54 9.34
C TYR A 228 9.49 13.24 10.55
N GLN A 229 10.27 14.12 11.19
CA GLN A 229 9.75 15.00 12.23
C GLN A 229 9.07 16.20 11.56
N TYR A 230 7.76 16.19 11.54
CA TYR A 230 6.99 17.34 11.14
C TYR A 230 6.70 18.21 12.38
N PRO A 231 6.84 19.56 12.31
CA PRO A 231 6.40 20.43 13.41
C PRO A 231 4.89 20.23 13.63
N ILE A 232 4.51 19.65 14.75
CA ILE A 232 3.09 19.30 15.06
C ILE A 232 2.18 20.51 14.94
N GLU A 233 2.69 21.70 15.32
CA GLU A 233 1.99 22.98 15.23
C GLU A 233 1.70 23.45 13.79
N LYS A 234 2.41 22.86 12.80
CA LYS A 234 2.30 23.18 11.37
C LYS A 234 1.70 22.03 10.55
N LEU A 235 1.25 20.94 11.19
CA LEU A 235 0.66 19.82 10.47
C LEU A 235 -0.64 20.23 9.79
N SER A 236 -0.52 20.68 8.54
CA SER A 236 -1.65 20.99 7.64
C SER A 236 -2.66 19.84 7.58
N LEU A 237 -2.22 18.59 7.81
CA LEU A 237 -3.09 17.41 7.84
C LEU A 237 -4.17 17.46 8.93
N ILE A 238 -3.91 18.10 10.09
CA ILE A 238 -4.93 18.28 11.12
C ILE A 238 -6.02 19.23 10.60
N HIS A 239 -5.64 20.27 9.89
CA HIS A 239 -6.58 21.21 9.26
C HIS A 239 -7.31 20.61 8.06
N ILE A 240 -6.69 19.67 7.36
CA ILE A 240 -7.27 18.96 6.20
C ILE A 240 -8.26 17.89 6.66
N SER A 241 -7.96 17.18 7.75
CA SER A 241 -8.81 16.10 8.28
C SER A 241 -10.00 16.59 9.11
N GLU A 242 -9.95 17.83 9.65
CA GLU A 242 -11.04 18.47 10.41
C GLU A 242 -11.47 19.82 9.80
N PRO A 243 -12.17 19.86 8.65
CA PRO A 243 -12.54 21.12 8.01
C PRO A 243 -13.63 21.91 8.74
N THR A 244 -14.13 21.53 9.92
CA THR A 244 -15.37 22.06 10.49
C THR A 244 -15.33 22.50 11.95
N ARG A 245 -14.18 22.78 12.54
CA ARG A 245 -14.15 23.60 13.76
C ARG A 245 -13.79 25.04 13.42
N ARG A 246 -14.68 25.74 12.71
CA ARG A 246 -14.73 27.21 12.82
C ARG A 246 -15.29 27.53 14.20
N THR A 247 -14.43 27.90 15.14
CA THR A 247 -14.86 28.67 16.30
C THR A 247 -15.47 29.97 15.79
N PRO A 248 -16.71 30.36 16.20
CA PRO A 248 -17.22 31.68 15.90
C PRO A 248 -16.30 32.67 16.58
N ILE A 249 -15.79 33.63 15.82
CA ILE A 249 -15.13 34.81 16.36
C ILE A 249 -16.25 35.65 16.97
N SER A 250 -16.29 35.72 18.30
CA SER A 250 -17.08 36.68 19.07
C SER A 250 -16.45 38.05 19.00
#